data_d05605fa5ecca4a3b6912cc8fdf34708
#
_entry.id   d05605fa5ecca4a3b6912cc8fdf34708
#
_cell.length_a   1.000
_cell.length_b   1.000
_cell.length_c   1.000
_cell.angle_alpha   90.00
_cell.angle_beta   90.00
_cell.angle_gamma   90.00
#
_symmetry.space_group_name_H-M   'P 1'
#
loop_
_entity.id
_entity.type
_entity.pdbx_description
1 polymer ?
#
loop_
_entity_poly.entity_id
_entity_poly.type
_entity_poly.pdbx_seq_one_letter_code
_entity_poly.pdbx_strand_id
1 'polypeptide(L)'
;MTKIDIISGFLGAGKTTFIKKMLKEAFSGEQVVLIENEFGEIGIDGGFLKEAGIEIREMNSGCICCSLVGDFGKSLKEVVDTYHPDRILIEPSGVGKLSDVIKAVQDVQDEIEAELNSFTTVVDVTKCRLYKKNFGEFFSNQIEYAGAIILSRTDKAKPENVEESVELLRELNEKAPIITTPIEQLSGEKLLETMEHSKSLEEELLLEEEICPECGHVHEHEHHHHCHEEHDHHEHHHHHGEECGCGHGHHHEHHHEHEHHHDGECGCGCGHDHDHEHHHHHHADEVFTSWGRETIKTYSREDISRILKTLEEDGTYGTVLRAKGMVAGADGEWIYFDMVPQEHEVRSGAAEYTGRICVIGSRLEEDKLEELFGLKK
;
A
#
# COMPACT_ATOMS: atom_id res chain seq x y z
N MET A 1 -3.92 11.44 18.59
CA MET A 1 -4.84 11.68 17.46
C MET A 1 -5.63 10.42 17.24
N THR A 2 -6.95 10.47 17.27
CA THR A 2 -7.83 9.31 17.16
C THR A 2 -7.83 8.79 15.72
N LYS A 3 -7.60 7.49 15.52
CA LYS A 3 -7.68 6.87 14.20
C LYS A 3 -9.13 6.50 13.87
N ILE A 4 -9.57 6.77 12.64
CA ILE A 4 -10.91 6.40 12.16
C ILE A 4 -10.76 5.36 11.06
N ASP A 5 -11.36 4.19 11.26
CA ASP A 5 -11.41 3.10 10.29
C ASP A 5 -12.84 2.83 9.86
N ILE A 6 -13.08 2.78 8.56
CA ILE A 6 -14.38 2.47 7.97
C ILE A 6 -14.36 1.03 7.48
N ILE A 7 -15.30 0.20 7.94
CA ILE A 7 -15.46 -1.20 7.53
C ILE A 7 -16.78 -1.35 6.80
N SER A 8 -16.73 -1.19 5.48
CA SER A 8 -17.86 -1.30 4.57
C SER A 8 -18.03 -2.72 4.02
N GLY A 9 -19.06 -2.93 3.25
CA GLY A 9 -19.37 -4.18 2.58
C GLY A 9 -20.87 -4.46 2.55
N PHE A 10 -21.32 -5.23 1.57
CA PHE A 10 -22.73 -5.49 1.34
C PHE A 10 -23.38 -6.30 2.48
N LEU A 11 -24.72 -6.35 2.50
CA LEU A 11 -25.48 -7.09 3.52
C LEU A 11 -25.04 -8.55 3.61
N GLY A 12 -24.72 -9.01 4.82
CA GLY A 12 -24.27 -10.37 5.08
C GLY A 12 -22.89 -10.74 4.53
N ALA A 13 -22.08 -9.77 4.13
CA ALA A 13 -20.71 -10.00 3.65
C ALA A 13 -19.75 -10.50 4.73
N GLY A 14 -20.09 -10.37 6.01
CA GLY A 14 -19.25 -10.83 7.13
C GLY A 14 -18.51 -9.70 7.85
N LYS A 15 -18.93 -8.44 7.69
CA LYS A 15 -18.35 -7.26 8.36
C LYS A 15 -18.23 -7.46 9.88
N THR A 16 -19.31 -7.78 10.52
CA THR A 16 -19.36 -8.02 11.97
C THR A 16 -18.39 -9.12 12.43
N THR A 17 -18.24 -10.21 11.66
CA THR A 17 -17.27 -11.27 11.95
C THR A 17 -15.85 -10.76 11.86
N PHE A 18 -15.56 -9.97 10.83
CA PHE A 18 -14.26 -9.33 10.64
C PHE A 18 -13.97 -8.33 11.77
N ILE A 19 -14.91 -7.45 12.11
CA ILE A 19 -14.79 -6.50 13.22
C ILE A 19 -14.48 -7.21 14.54
N LYS A 20 -15.22 -8.28 14.88
CA LYS A 20 -14.96 -9.08 16.08
C LYS A 20 -13.54 -9.63 16.13
N LYS A 21 -13.01 -10.10 15.00
CA LYS A 21 -11.63 -10.60 14.90
C LYS A 21 -10.63 -9.47 15.13
N MET A 22 -10.82 -8.31 14.50
CA MET A 22 -9.93 -7.15 14.66
C MET A 22 -9.90 -6.66 16.11
N LEU A 23 -11.08 -6.53 16.74
CA LEU A 23 -11.19 -6.14 18.13
C LEU A 23 -10.47 -7.09 19.08
N LYS A 24 -10.52 -8.38 18.80
CA LYS A 24 -9.89 -9.40 19.63
C LYS A 24 -8.38 -9.50 19.44
N GLU A 25 -7.89 -9.37 18.20
CA GLU A 25 -6.53 -9.73 17.84
C GLU A 25 -5.63 -8.54 17.51
N ALA A 26 -6.18 -7.46 16.91
CA ALA A 26 -5.42 -6.31 16.45
C ALA A 26 -5.50 -5.12 17.41
N PHE A 27 -6.67 -4.85 17.97
CA PHE A 27 -6.92 -3.66 18.78
C PHE A 27 -6.91 -3.93 20.29
N SER A 28 -6.31 -5.06 20.70
CA SER A 28 -6.20 -5.41 22.12
C SER A 28 -5.35 -4.39 22.86
N GLY A 29 -5.96 -3.68 23.84
CA GLY A 29 -5.29 -2.65 24.61
C GLY A 29 -5.51 -1.21 24.11
N GLU A 30 -6.14 -1.02 22.96
CA GLU A 30 -6.63 0.28 22.50
C GLU A 30 -8.02 0.58 23.08
N GLN A 31 -8.29 1.85 23.34
CA GLN A 31 -9.65 2.31 23.65
C GLN A 31 -10.41 2.50 22.33
N VAL A 32 -11.26 1.53 22.00
CA VAL A 32 -12.00 1.52 20.74
C VAL A 32 -13.45 1.87 20.94
N VAL A 33 -13.98 2.76 20.10
CA VAL A 33 -15.41 3.03 19.96
C VAL A 33 -15.90 2.47 18.63
N LEU A 34 -16.96 1.67 18.66
CA LEU A 34 -17.61 1.15 17.46
C LEU A 34 -18.90 1.94 17.19
N ILE A 35 -19.01 2.53 16.01
CA ILE A 35 -20.20 3.21 15.52
C ILE A 35 -20.87 2.31 14.48
N GLU A 36 -22.02 1.75 14.83
CA GLU A 36 -22.82 0.91 13.94
C GLU A 36 -24.02 1.69 13.39
N ASN A 37 -24.25 1.53 12.08
CA ASN A 37 -25.43 2.08 11.42
C ASN A 37 -26.19 0.93 10.73
N GLU A 38 -26.92 0.16 11.49
CA GLU A 38 -27.70 -0.96 10.99
C GLU A 38 -29.18 -0.62 10.79
N PHE A 39 -29.71 -1.03 9.63
CA PHE A 39 -31.14 -1.02 9.36
C PHE A 39 -31.77 -2.30 9.93
N GLY A 40 -32.36 -2.22 11.13
CA GLY A 40 -33.10 -3.32 11.71
C GLY A 40 -32.40 -4.05 12.88
N GLU A 41 -33.16 -4.63 13.72
CA GLU A 41 -32.89 -5.09 15.08
C GLU A 41 -31.63 -5.97 15.23
N ILE A 42 -30.89 -5.67 16.31
CA ILE A 42 -29.89 -6.47 17.01
C ILE A 42 -28.47 -6.38 16.43
N GLY A 43 -27.76 -5.40 16.97
CA GLY A 43 -26.31 -5.27 16.86
C GLY A 43 -25.53 -6.43 17.45
N ILE A 44 -24.23 -6.37 17.29
CA ILE A 44 -23.23 -7.27 17.87
C ILE A 44 -23.55 -7.53 19.35
N ASP A 45 -23.45 -8.77 19.80
CA ASP A 45 -23.64 -9.18 21.21
C ASP A 45 -22.90 -8.22 22.16
N GLY A 46 -23.60 -7.20 22.62
CA GLY A 46 -23.07 -6.15 23.50
C GLY A 46 -22.43 -6.65 24.80
N GLY A 47 -22.64 -7.95 25.12
CA GLY A 47 -21.98 -8.62 26.23
C GLY A 47 -20.49 -8.88 25.98
N PHE A 48 -20.12 -9.38 24.80
CA PHE A 48 -18.71 -9.68 24.47
C PHE A 48 -17.86 -8.41 24.36
N LEU A 49 -18.42 -7.34 23.81
CA LEU A 49 -17.70 -6.10 23.59
C LEU A 49 -17.52 -5.30 24.88
N LYS A 50 -18.50 -5.33 25.78
CA LYS A 50 -18.37 -4.74 27.13
C LYS A 50 -17.31 -5.42 27.99
N GLU A 51 -17.20 -6.74 27.90
CA GLU A 51 -16.14 -7.50 28.61
C GLU A 51 -14.75 -7.16 28.06
N ALA A 52 -14.64 -6.78 26.78
CA ALA A 52 -13.39 -6.36 26.15
C ALA A 52 -13.05 -4.87 26.37
N GLY A 53 -13.90 -4.11 27.10
CA GLY A 53 -13.67 -2.67 27.34
C GLY A 53 -14.00 -1.78 26.15
N ILE A 54 -14.81 -2.28 25.20
CA ILE A 54 -15.17 -1.58 23.98
C ILE A 54 -16.51 -0.85 24.20
N GLU A 55 -16.53 0.44 23.94
CA GLU A 55 -17.75 1.25 23.96
C GLU A 55 -18.47 1.12 22.60
N ILE A 56 -19.74 0.73 22.65
CA ILE A 56 -20.60 0.61 21.47
C ILE A 56 -21.56 1.79 21.45
N ARG A 57 -21.57 2.52 20.36
CA ARG A 57 -22.58 3.54 20.06
C ARG A 57 -23.41 3.09 18.85
N GLU A 58 -24.68 2.82 19.10
CA GLU A 58 -25.67 2.64 18.04
C GLU A 58 -26.20 4.00 17.61
N MET A 59 -26.06 4.31 16.31
CA MET A 59 -26.68 5.51 15.75
C MET A 59 -28.05 5.16 15.16
N ASN A 60 -29.10 5.39 15.96
CA ASN A 60 -30.49 5.09 15.60
C ASN A 60 -31.13 6.11 14.64
N SER A 61 -30.43 7.07 14.10
CA SER A 61 -30.95 8.22 13.36
C SER A 61 -30.77 8.14 11.85
N GLY A 62 -31.32 7.11 11.19
CA GLY A 62 -31.34 7.04 9.73
C GLY A 62 -29.99 6.76 9.07
N CYS A 63 -29.99 6.40 7.77
CA CYS A 63 -28.74 6.18 7.02
C CYS A 63 -27.79 7.38 7.11
N ILE A 64 -26.51 7.14 7.42
CA ILE A 64 -25.42 8.14 7.30
C ILE A 64 -25.45 8.77 5.89
N CYS A 65 -25.89 8.03 4.88
CA CYS A 65 -25.97 8.45 3.49
C CYS A 65 -27.22 9.27 3.11
N CYS A 66 -28.30 9.32 3.92
CA CYS A 66 -29.56 9.88 3.44
C CYS A 66 -30.01 11.19 4.04
N SER A 67 -29.56 11.61 5.22
CA SER A 67 -30.15 12.78 5.82
C SER A 67 -29.30 13.74 6.63
N LEU A 68 -28.06 13.42 7.00
CA LEU A 68 -27.45 14.20 8.08
C LEU A 68 -25.91 14.18 8.13
N VAL A 69 -25.24 14.68 7.11
CA VAL A 69 -23.80 15.02 7.22
C VAL A 69 -23.54 15.88 8.46
N GLY A 70 -24.46 16.81 8.80
CA GLY A 70 -24.34 17.66 9.97
C GLY A 70 -24.55 16.96 11.31
N ASP A 71 -25.40 15.95 11.39
CA ASP A 71 -25.66 15.23 12.67
C ASP A 71 -24.61 14.12 12.89
N PHE A 72 -24.09 13.50 11.81
CA PHE A 72 -22.98 12.55 11.90
C PHE A 72 -21.71 13.22 12.42
N GLY A 73 -21.36 14.40 11.89
CA GLY A 73 -20.21 15.16 12.35
C GLY A 73 -20.30 15.54 13.83
N LYS A 74 -21.49 15.98 14.29
CA LYS A 74 -21.72 16.28 15.71
C LYS A 74 -21.56 15.05 16.59
N SER A 75 -22.09 13.89 16.14
CA SER A 75 -21.99 12.64 16.88
C SER A 75 -20.54 12.15 16.95
N LEU A 76 -19.79 12.28 15.86
CA LEU A 76 -18.37 11.92 15.84
C LEU A 76 -17.56 12.81 16.79
N LYS A 77 -17.83 14.12 16.79
CA LYS A 77 -17.23 15.06 17.72
C LYS A 77 -17.57 14.73 19.18
N GLU A 78 -18.85 14.44 19.48
CA GLU A 78 -19.27 14.04 20.83
C GLU A 78 -18.54 12.77 21.29
N VAL A 79 -18.32 11.80 20.40
CA VAL A 79 -17.57 10.56 20.69
C VAL A 79 -16.12 10.89 21.03
N VAL A 80 -15.43 11.69 20.21
CA VAL A 80 -14.05 12.08 20.47
C VAL A 80 -13.92 12.86 21.77
N ASP A 81 -14.77 13.88 21.98
CA ASP A 81 -14.74 14.76 23.16
C ASP A 81 -15.09 14.03 24.46
N THR A 82 -15.96 13.01 24.39
CA THR A 82 -16.44 12.28 25.58
C THR A 82 -15.54 11.12 25.97
N TYR A 83 -15.09 10.34 25.00
CA TYR A 83 -14.41 9.06 25.24
C TYR A 83 -12.91 9.13 25.02
N HIS A 84 -12.40 10.14 24.30
CA HIS A 84 -11.00 10.27 23.90
C HIS A 84 -10.40 8.95 23.39
N PRO A 85 -11.07 8.27 22.42
CA PRO A 85 -10.64 6.94 22.01
C PRO A 85 -9.32 6.99 21.22
N ASP A 86 -8.59 5.88 21.28
CA ASP A 86 -7.42 5.68 20.41
C ASP A 86 -7.89 5.41 18.97
N ARG A 87 -9.06 4.74 18.85
CA ARG A 87 -9.62 4.31 17.56
C ARG A 87 -11.14 4.35 17.52
N ILE A 88 -11.67 4.76 16.38
CA ILE A 88 -13.12 4.68 16.07
C ILE A 88 -13.29 3.76 14.88
N LEU A 89 -14.08 2.70 15.04
CA LEU A 89 -14.52 1.85 13.94
C LEU A 89 -15.92 2.29 13.50
N ILE A 90 -16.10 2.51 12.20
CA ILE A 90 -17.40 2.85 11.62
C ILE A 90 -17.85 1.68 10.74
N GLU A 91 -18.96 1.03 11.12
CA GLU A 91 -19.66 0.06 10.28
C GLU A 91 -20.87 0.73 9.64
N PRO A 92 -20.78 1.22 8.39
CA PRO A 92 -21.94 1.81 7.71
C PRO A 92 -22.94 0.73 7.31
N SER A 93 -24.17 1.15 7.00
CA SER A 93 -25.19 0.28 6.43
C SER A 93 -24.68 -0.48 5.20
N GLY A 94 -24.98 -1.78 5.12
CA GLY A 94 -24.56 -2.62 4.01
C GLY A 94 -25.06 -2.20 2.62
N VAL A 95 -26.00 -1.27 2.55
CA VAL A 95 -26.50 -0.66 1.30
C VAL A 95 -26.05 0.80 1.11
N GLY A 96 -25.17 1.32 1.97
CA GLY A 96 -24.61 2.66 1.86
C GLY A 96 -23.47 2.74 0.85
N LYS A 97 -23.25 3.93 0.29
CA LYS A 97 -22.07 4.23 -0.50
C LYS A 97 -20.89 4.53 0.41
N LEU A 98 -19.76 3.88 0.17
CA LEU A 98 -18.55 4.13 0.96
C LEU A 98 -18.02 5.54 0.76
N SER A 99 -18.11 6.08 -0.47
CA SER A 99 -17.73 7.46 -0.79
C SER A 99 -18.42 8.50 0.09
N ASP A 100 -19.70 8.29 0.42
CA ASP A 100 -20.48 9.24 1.21
C ASP A 100 -20.00 9.25 2.67
N VAL A 101 -19.64 8.07 3.19
CA VAL A 101 -19.12 7.93 4.55
C VAL A 101 -17.71 8.52 4.66
N ILE A 102 -16.83 8.24 3.69
CA ILE A 102 -15.49 8.84 3.60
C ILE A 102 -15.61 10.36 3.60
N LYS A 103 -16.45 10.91 2.74
CA LYS A 103 -16.67 12.35 2.66
C LYS A 103 -17.20 12.94 3.98
N ALA A 104 -18.18 12.29 4.62
CA ALA A 104 -18.72 12.75 5.89
C ALA A 104 -17.67 12.79 7.01
N VAL A 105 -16.71 11.85 7.02
CA VAL A 105 -15.57 11.88 7.95
C VAL A 105 -14.60 13.01 7.59
N GLN A 106 -14.27 13.15 6.31
CA GLN A 106 -13.35 14.21 5.84
C GLN A 106 -13.87 15.61 6.12
N ASP A 107 -15.19 15.83 5.97
CA ASP A 107 -15.81 17.14 6.21
C ASP A 107 -15.70 17.60 7.68
N VAL A 108 -15.47 16.69 8.62
CA VAL A 108 -15.42 17.00 10.07
C VAL A 108 -14.07 16.73 10.72
N GLN A 109 -13.16 16.01 10.06
CA GLN A 109 -11.87 15.60 10.66
C GLN A 109 -11.02 16.79 11.09
N ASP A 110 -11.10 17.94 10.40
CA ASP A 110 -10.36 19.16 10.74
C ASP A 110 -10.91 19.88 11.98
N GLU A 111 -12.15 19.54 12.39
CA GLU A 111 -12.83 20.09 13.59
C GLU A 111 -12.63 19.22 14.85
N ILE A 112 -12.06 18.03 14.68
CA ILE A 112 -11.85 17.04 15.74
C ILE A 112 -10.39 16.54 15.70
N GLU A 113 -9.86 16.09 16.84
CA GLU A 113 -8.51 15.50 16.90
C GLU A 113 -8.51 14.05 16.39
N ALA A 114 -8.97 13.84 15.16
CA ALA A 114 -9.05 12.52 14.55
C ALA A 114 -8.62 12.54 13.07
N GLU A 115 -8.19 11.39 12.56
CA GLU A 115 -7.79 11.22 11.17
C GLU A 115 -8.41 9.97 10.55
N LEU A 116 -8.80 10.06 9.28
CA LEU A 116 -9.23 8.90 8.50
C LEU A 116 -8.01 8.02 8.22
N ASN A 117 -7.97 6.85 8.86
CA ASN A 117 -6.82 5.95 8.84
C ASN A 117 -6.97 4.85 7.78
N SER A 118 -8.11 4.14 7.75
CA SER A 118 -8.36 3.11 6.74
C SER A 118 -9.83 3.02 6.32
N PHE A 119 -10.07 2.49 5.12
CA PHE A 119 -11.41 2.25 4.58
C PHE A 119 -11.41 0.92 3.83
N THR A 120 -11.97 -0.09 4.47
CA THR A 120 -11.92 -1.49 4.05
C THR A 120 -13.30 -1.97 3.64
N THR A 121 -13.38 -2.74 2.54
CA THR A 121 -14.63 -3.35 2.09
C THR A 121 -14.58 -4.88 2.19
N VAL A 122 -15.53 -5.46 2.91
CA VAL A 122 -15.70 -6.91 3.02
C VAL A 122 -16.65 -7.41 1.94
N VAL A 123 -16.24 -8.41 1.16
CA VAL A 123 -16.99 -8.97 0.04
C VAL A 123 -17.21 -10.48 0.23
N ASP A 124 -18.45 -10.92 0.20
CA ASP A 124 -18.79 -12.35 0.15
C ASP A 124 -18.49 -12.89 -1.25
N VAL A 125 -17.43 -13.67 -1.38
CA VAL A 125 -17.00 -14.26 -2.66
C VAL A 125 -18.10 -15.10 -3.32
N THR A 126 -18.98 -15.72 -2.55
CA THR A 126 -20.07 -16.57 -3.07
C THR A 126 -21.19 -15.76 -3.71
N LYS A 127 -21.26 -14.45 -3.46
CA LYS A 127 -22.33 -13.55 -3.89
C LYS A 127 -21.85 -12.36 -4.72
N CYS A 128 -20.57 -12.25 -4.97
CA CYS A 128 -19.94 -11.11 -5.64
C CYS A 128 -20.63 -10.78 -6.98
N ARG A 129 -20.77 -11.75 -7.88
CA ARG A 129 -21.47 -11.59 -9.17
C ARG A 129 -22.93 -11.21 -9.02
N LEU A 130 -23.62 -11.82 -8.05
CA LEU A 130 -25.04 -11.55 -7.80
C LEU A 130 -25.24 -10.09 -7.39
N TYR A 131 -24.38 -9.61 -6.48
CA TYR A 131 -24.48 -8.24 -5.96
C TYR A 131 -24.09 -7.21 -7.02
N LYS A 132 -23.02 -7.43 -7.80
CA LYS A 132 -22.68 -6.57 -8.95
C LYS A 132 -23.83 -6.45 -9.92
N LYS A 133 -24.50 -7.56 -10.23
CA LYS A 133 -25.61 -7.57 -11.21
C LYS A 133 -26.85 -6.85 -10.69
N ASN A 134 -27.24 -7.05 -9.43
CA ASN A 134 -28.53 -6.60 -8.91
C ASN A 134 -28.43 -5.21 -8.22
N PHE A 135 -27.26 -4.85 -7.71
CA PHE A 135 -27.02 -3.67 -6.88
C PHE A 135 -25.76 -2.93 -7.33
N GLY A 136 -25.48 -2.92 -8.64
CA GLY A 136 -24.22 -2.50 -9.23
C GLY A 136 -23.73 -1.14 -8.74
N GLU A 137 -24.59 -0.14 -8.61
CA GLU A 137 -24.20 1.20 -8.17
C GLU A 137 -23.60 1.19 -6.75
N PHE A 138 -24.28 0.57 -5.80
CA PHE A 138 -23.84 0.54 -4.41
C PHE A 138 -22.65 -0.41 -4.23
N PHE A 139 -22.72 -1.59 -4.84
CA PHE A 139 -21.65 -2.58 -4.78
C PHE A 139 -20.37 -2.03 -5.42
N SER A 140 -20.45 -1.45 -6.63
CA SER A 140 -19.28 -0.89 -7.31
C SER A 140 -18.66 0.26 -6.52
N ASN A 141 -19.48 1.17 -5.99
CA ASN A 141 -18.98 2.27 -5.16
C ASN A 141 -18.20 1.77 -3.93
N GLN A 142 -18.70 0.73 -3.24
CA GLN A 142 -18.00 0.17 -2.09
C GLN A 142 -16.63 -0.43 -2.48
N ILE A 143 -16.48 -0.94 -3.69
CA ILE A 143 -15.21 -1.49 -4.20
C ILE A 143 -14.29 -0.39 -4.73
N GLU A 144 -14.79 0.52 -5.54
CA GLU A 144 -14.03 1.61 -6.17
C GLU A 144 -13.32 2.50 -5.13
N TYR A 145 -14.00 2.74 -4.01
CA TYR A 145 -13.49 3.60 -2.94
C TYR A 145 -12.77 2.84 -1.81
N ALA A 146 -12.65 1.52 -1.89
CA ALA A 146 -11.94 0.74 -0.89
C ALA A 146 -10.43 0.98 -0.94
N GLY A 147 -9.82 1.20 0.23
CA GLY A 147 -8.36 1.18 0.41
C GLY A 147 -7.82 -0.25 0.57
N ALA A 148 -8.66 -1.18 1.07
CA ALA A 148 -8.39 -2.62 1.11
C ALA A 148 -9.68 -3.41 0.88
N ILE A 149 -9.61 -4.58 0.28
CA ILE A 149 -10.74 -5.47 0.01
C ILE A 149 -10.51 -6.82 0.67
N ILE A 150 -11.47 -7.29 1.45
CA ILE A 150 -11.39 -8.58 2.14
C ILE A 150 -12.41 -9.53 1.54
N LEU A 151 -11.96 -10.64 0.96
CA LEU A 151 -12.85 -11.70 0.52
C LEU A 151 -13.21 -12.61 1.71
N SER A 152 -14.47 -12.63 2.08
CA SER A 152 -15.00 -13.56 3.05
C SER A 152 -15.45 -14.86 2.39
N ARG A 153 -15.48 -15.96 3.17
CA ARG A 153 -15.94 -17.28 2.74
C ARG A 153 -15.14 -17.90 1.60
N THR A 154 -13.89 -17.52 1.45
CA THR A 154 -12.98 -18.10 0.46
C THR A 154 -12.72 -19.58 0.75
N ASP A 155 -12.80 -20.00 2.02
CA ASP A 155 -12.74 -21.39 2.49
C ASP A 155 -13.89 -22.26 1.99
N LYS A 156 -15.03 -21.65 1.64
CA LYS A 156 -16.26 -22.34 1.20
C LYS A 156 -16.48 -22.26 -0.30
N ALA A 157 -15.77 -21.36 -0.97
CA ALA A 157 -15.88 -21.15 -2.41
C ALA A 157 -14.95 -22.09 -3.17
N LYS A 158 -15.32 -22.38 -4.42
CA LYS A 158 -14.39 -23.05 -5.33
C LYS A 158 -13.32 -22.06 -5.76
N PRO A 159 -12.06 -22.50 -6.01
CA PRO A 159 -11.00 -21.65 -6.49
C PRO A 159 -11.38 -20.78 -7.69
N GLU A 160 -12.10 -21.36 -8.67
CA GLU A 160 -12.54 -20.65 -9.87
C GLU A 160 -13.46 -19.46 -9.53
N ASN A 161 -14.33 -19.59 -8.53
CA ASN A 161 -15.22 -18.51 -8.10
C ASN A 161 -14.42 -17.40 -7.39
N VAL A 162 -13.34 -17.74 -6.68
CA VAL A 162 -12.47 -16.77 -6.05
C VAL A 162 -11.72 -15.99 -7.12
N GLU A 163 -11.13 -16.66 -8.12
CA GLU A 163 -10.47 -16.04 -9.26
C GLU A 163 -11.38 -15.07 -10.00
N GLU A 164 -12.58 -15.55 -10.38
CA GLU A 164 -13.56 -14.71 -11.07
C GLU A 164 -14.00 -13.49 -10.25
N SER A 165 -14.07 -13.64 -8.92
CA SER A 165 -14.38 -12.51 -8.04
C SER A 165 -13.21 -11.53 -7.98
N VAL A 166 -11.97 -11.99 -7.89
CA VAL A 166 -10.78 -11.14 -7.92
C VAL A 166 -10.71 -10.35 -9.24
N GLU A 167 -10.92 -11.00 -10.38
CA GLU A 167 -10.95 -10.33 -11.69
C GLU A 167 -12.01 -9.21 -11.72
N LEU A 168 -13.22 -9.53 -11.27
CA LEU A 168 -14.33 -8.57 -11.22
C LEU A 168 -14.04 -7.37 -10.30
N LEU A 169 -13.37 -7.61 -9.17
CA LEU A 169 -13.00 -6.55 -8.24
C LEU A 169 -11.85 -5.70 -8.78
N ARG A 170 -10.89 -6.30 -9.48
CA ARG A 170 -9.79 -5.59 -10.15
C ARG A 170 -10.26 -4.67 -11.27
N GLU A 171 -11.33 -5.05 -12.03
CA GLU A 171 -11.98 -4.14 -12.99
C GLU A 171 -12.49 -2.85 -12.34
N LEU A 172 -12.87 -2.89 -11.06
CA LEU A 172 -13.41 -1.75 -10.31
C LEU A 172 -12.35 -1.01 -9.50
N ASN A 173 -11.35 -1.73 -9.01
CA ASN A 173 -10.28 -1.17 -8.17
C ASN A 173 -8.96 -1.90 -8.46
N GLU A 174 -8.09 -1.23 -9.22
CA GLU A 174 -6.81 -1.78 -9.66
C GLU A 174 -5.77 -1.83 -8.53
N LYS A 175 -5.88 -0.94 -7.54
CA LYS A 175 -4.79 -0.66 -6.57
C LYS A 175 -4.99 -1.29 -5.20
N ALA A 176 -6.23 -1.35 -4.71
CA ALA A 176 -6.46 -1.84 -3.36
C ALA A 176 -5.97 -3.30 -3.19
N PRO A 177 -5.26 -3.63 -2.11
CA PRO A 177 -4.93 -5.02 -1.82
C PRO A 177 -6.21 -5.83 -1.66
N ILE A 178 -6.23 -7.05 -2.22
CA ILE A 178 -7.34 -7.98 -2.08
C ILE A 178 -6.89 -9.14 -1.21
N ILE A 179 -7.46 -9.25 -0.02
CA ILE A 179 -7.20 -10.35 0.91
C ILE A 179 -8.01 -11.56 0.46
N THR A 180 -7.33 -12.56 -0.10
CA THR A 180 -7.95 -13.79 -0.64
C THR A 180 -7.82 -14.99 0.30
N THR A 181 -6.86 -14.94 1.21
CA THR A 181 -6.67 -15.95 2.26
C THR A 181 -7.82 -15.89 3.26
N PRO A 182 -8.38 -17.05 3.69
CA PRO A 182 -9.39 -17.06 4.74
C PRO A 182 -8.93 -16.28 5.97
N ILE A 183 -9.74 -15.34 6.44
CA ILE A 183 -9.37 -14.43 7.55
C ILE A 183 -9.01 -15.17 8.84
N GLU A 184 -9.52 -16.39 9.03
CA GLU A 184 -9.19 -17.25 10.19
C GLU A 184 -7.73 -17.72 10.18
N GLN A 185 -7.08 -17.77 9.02
CA GLN A 185 -5.68 -18.15 8.85
C GLN A 185 -4.71 -16.97 9.02
N LEU A 186 -5.22 -15.74 9.00
CA LEU A 186 -4.44 -14.52 9.16
C LEU A 186 -4.49 -14.04 10.60
N SER A 187 -3.38 -13.53 11.12
CA SER A 187 -3.37 -12.80 12.39
C SER A 187 -4.06 -11.44 12.24
N GLY A 188 -4.62 -10.92 13.34
CA GLY A 188 -5.20 -9.57 13.37
C GLY A 188 -4.17 -8.50 13.02
N GLU A 189 -2.91 -8.67 13.42
CA GLU A 189 -1.80 -7.79 13.09
C GLU A 189 -1.54 -7.74 11.58
N LYS A 190 -1.53 -8.91 10.90
CA LYS A 190 -1.35 -8.96 9.44
C LYS A 190 -2.51 -8.34 8.68
N LEU A 191 -3.73 -8.51 9.17
CA LEU A 191 -4.91 -7.85 8.61
C LEU A 191 -4.81 -6.33 8.76
N LEU A 192 -4.41 -5.85 9.95
CA LEU A 192 -4.25 -4.42 10.23
C LEU A 192 -3.17 -3.79 9.34
N GLU A 193 -2.00 -4.43 9.23
CA GLU A 193 -0.93 -4.00 8.34
C GLU A 193 -1.42 -3.84 6.89
N THR A 194 -2.17 -4.82 6.39
CA THR A 194 -2.71 -4.76 5.02
C THR A 194 -3.74 -3.64 4.85
N MET A 195 -4.55 -3.35 5.88
CA MET A 195 -5.53 -2.26 5.83
C MET A 195 -4.89 -0.87 5.86
N GLU A 196 -3.83 -0.70 6.66
CA GLU A 196 -3.20 0.61 6.90
C GLU A 196 -2.06 0.93 5.92
N HIS A 197 -1.25 -0.07 5.54
CA HIS A 197 0.04 0.14 4.89
C HIS A 197 0.36 -0.91 3.81
N SER A 198 -0.58 -1.19 2.92
CA SER A 198 -0.26 -2.15 1.86
C SER A 198 0.69 -1.56 0.82
N LYS A 199 1.94 -1.96 0.89
CA LYS A 199 2.89 -1.80 -0.21
C LYS A 199 2.83 -3.04 -1.10
N SER A 200 3.01 -2.87 -2.41
CA SER A 200 3.19 -4.01 -3.30
C SER A 200 4.52 -4.72 -2.97
N LEU A 201 4.62 -6.01 -3.25
CA LEU A 201 5.90 -6.72 -3.07
C LEU A 201 7.02 -6.09 -3.91
N GLU A 202 6.66 -5.49 -5.03
CA GLU A 202 7.54 -4.74 -5.91
C GLU A 202 8.08 -3.48 -5.23
N GLU A 203 7.20 -2.67 -4.61
CA GLU A 203 7.60 -1.49 -3.81
C GLU A 203 8.46 -1.88 -2.61
N GLU A 204 8.13 -2.99 -1.91
CA GLU A 204 8.95 -3.51 -0.81
C GLU A 204 10.35 -3.86 -1.27
N LEU A 205 10.49 -4.55 -2.43
CA LEU A 205 11.78 -4.95 -2.97
C LEU A 205 12.62 -3.77 -3.45
N LEU A 206 12.01 -2.79 -4.12
CA LEU A 206 12.71 -1.59 -4.56
C LEU A 206 13.25 -0.79 -3.37
N LEU A 207 12.48 -0.70 -2.27
CA LEU A 207 12.94 -0.06 -1.03
C LEU A 207 14.08 -0.82 -0.35
N GLU A 208 14.10 -2.18 -0.41
CA GLU A 208 15.22 -2.97 0.11
C GLU A 208 16.52 -2.72 -0.68
N GLU A 209 16.43 -2.45 -1.99
CA GLU A 209 17.60 -2.17 -2.83
C GLU A 209 18.15 -0.74 -2.66
N GLU A 210 17.33 0.21 -2.19
CA GLU A 210 17.74 1.58 -1.90
C GLU A 210 18.52 1.71 -0.58
N ILE A 211 18.52 0.70 0.27
CA ILE A 211 19.26 0.70 1.54
C ILE A 211 20.74 0.42 1.26
N CYS A 212 21.60 1.40 1.50
CA CYS A 212 23.04 1.25 1.37
C CYS A 212 23.57 0.15 2.32
N PRO A 213 24.23 -0.90 1.82
CA PRO A 213 24.74 -2.00 2.65
C PRO A 213 25.86 -1.57 3.61
N GLU A 214 26.48 -0.40 3.40
CA GLU A 214 27.58 0.09 4.24
C GLU A 214 27.09 0.98 5.38
N CYS A 215 26.04 1.79 5.18
CA CYS A 215 25.55 2.72 6.20
C CYS A 215 24.12 2.44 6.71
N GLY A 216 23.36 1.55 6.06
CA GLY A 216 22.00 1.19 6.45
C GLY A 216 20.94 2.30 6.27
N HIS A 217 21.24 3.33 5.47
CA HIS A 217 20.31 4.42 5.20
C HIS A 217 19.83 4.38 3.74
N VAL A 218 18.57 4.79 3.53
CA VAL A 218 18.02 5.05 2.19
C VAL A 218 18.63 6.35 1.66
N HIS A 219 19.31 6.29 0.52
CA HIS A 219 19.82 7.46 -0.18
C HIS A 219 18.77 7.94 -1.19
N GLU A 220 18.04 9.01 -0.87
CA GLU A 220 17.22 9.71 -1.86
C GLU A 220 18.13 10.27 -2.96
N HIS A 221 17.82 9.97 -4.22
CA HIS A 221 18.59 10.38 -5.41
C HIS A 221 18.50 11.86 -5.75
N GLU A 222 18.66 12.75 -4.76
CA GLU A 222 18.98 14.15 -4.97
C GLU A 222 20.20 14.52 -4.14
N HIS A 223 21.34 14.66 -4.83
CA HIS A 223 22.66 15.10 -4.38
C HIS A 223 23.66 13.99 -4.00
N HIS A 224 24.63 13.84 -4.87
CA HIS A 224 25.88 13.13 -4.62
C HIS A 224 26.58 13.65 -3.36
N HIS A 225 26.46 12.93 -2.26
CA HIS A 225 27.38 13.09 -1.14
C HIS A 225 28.38 11.93 -1.20
N HIS A 226 29.59 12.25 -1.66
CA HIS A 226 30.73 11.39 -1.46
C HIS A 226 30.98 11.24 0.03
N CYS A 227 30.96 10.03 0.55
CA CYS A 227 31.50 9.69 1.86
C CYS A 227 33.01 9.88 1.77
N HIS A 228 33.50 11.05 2.22
CA HIS A 228 34.92 11.28 2.38
C HIS A 228 35.30 10.99 3.83
N GLU A 229 36.23 10.04 3.99
CA GLU A 229 36.97 9.85 5.24
C GLU A 229 37.66 11.15 5.63
N GLU A 230 37.68 11.42 6.93
CA GLU A 230 38.30 12.58 7.54
C GLU A 230 39.77 12.66 7.16
N HIS A 231 40.14 13.64 6.36
CA HIS A 231 41.53 14.08 6.22
C HIS A 231 41.74 15.37 7.00
N ASP A 232 42.64 15.29 7.98
CA ASP A 232 43.19 16.38 8.74
C ASP A 232 43.58 17.57 7.83
N HIS A 233 43.02 18.73 8.10
CA HIS A 233 43.43 19.97 7.45
C HIS A 233 44.30 20.80 8.35
N HIS A 234 45.52 21.00 7.91
CA HIS A 234 46.47 21.97 8.39
C HIS A 234 45.93 23.38 8.25
N GLU A 235 46.05 24.15 9.34
CA GLU A 235 45.81 25.59 9.40
C GLU A 235 46.78 26.37 8.48
N HIS A 236 46.24 27.22 7.63
CA HIS A 236 46.98 28.35 7.06
C HIS A 236 46.27 29.65 7.39
N HIS A 237 46.89 30.41 8.30
CA HIS A 237 46.59 31.83 8.56
C HIS A 237 47.01 32.69 7.40
N HIS A 238 46.11 33.55 6.89
CA HIS A 238 46.47 34.78 6.23
C HIS A 238 45.65 35.95 6.79
N HIS A 239 46.38 36.85 7.48
CA HIS A 239 45.97 38.21 7.82
C HIS A 239 45.97 39.07 6.55
N HIS A 240 44.97 39.89 6.34
CA HIS A 240 45.02 41.28 5.88
C HIS A 240 43.62 41.88 6.10
N GLY A 241 43.61 42.90 6.66
CA GLY A 241 43.29 44.14 7.19
C GLY A 241 42.67 45.12 6.18
N GLU A 242 41.82 45.93 6.77
CA GLU A 242 41.44 47.31 6.46
C GLU A 242 40.06 47.54 5.81
N GLU A 243 39.43 48.43 6.47
CA GLU A 243 38.12 49.05 6.42
C GLU A 243 37.74 49.68 5.06
N CYS A 244 36.47 49.72 4.74
CA CYS A 244 35.76 50.96 4.41
C CYS A 244 34.23 50.75 4.43
N GLY A 245 33.55 51.57 5.21
CA GLY A 245 32.13 51.69 5.24
C GLY A 245 31.55 52.53 4.10
N CYS A 246 30.32 52.28 3.77
CA CYS A 246 29.27 53.24 3.42
C CYS A 246 27.98 52.51 3.09
N GLY A 247 26.89 52.85 3.77
CA GLY A 247 25.56 52.38 3.52
C GLY A 247 24.94 52.98 2.26
N HIS A 248 23.93 52.30 1.78
CA HIS A 248 22.64 52.85 1.33
C HIS A 248 21.77 51.71 0.80
N GLY A 249 20.52 51.66 1.24
CA GLY A 249 19.51 50.74 0.73
C GLY A 249 18.97 51.20 -0.63
N HIS A 250 18.50 50.23 -1.39
CA HIS A 250 17.43 50.42 -2.36
C HIS A 250 16.85 49.07 -2.77
N HIS A 251 15.51 48.95 -2.73
CA HIS A 251 14.69 47.96 -3.40
C HIS A 251 14.88 48.02 -4.90
N HIS A 252 14.98 46.90 -5.58
CA HIS A 252 14.54 46.74 -6.96
C HIS A 252 14.16 45.29 -7.27
N GLU A 253 12.91 45.15 -7.71
CA GLU A 253 12.41 44.01 -8.48
C GLU A 253 13.05 44.03 -9.85
N HIS A 254 13.51 42.92 -10.37
CA HIS A 254 13.79 42.77 -11.79
C HIS A 254 13.39 41.42 -12.33
N HIS A 255 12.39 41.49 -13.24
CA HIS A 255 12.13 40.47 -14.25
C HIS A 255 13.27 40.53 -15.27
N HIS A 256 13.78 39.40 -15.71
CA HIS A 256 14.58 39.30 -16.92
C HIS A 256 14.16 38.10 -17.77
N GLU A 257 13.56 38.46 -18.91
CA GLU A 257 13.51 37.63 -20.12
C GLU A 257 14.88 37.78 -20.81
N HIS A 258 15.45 36.68 -21.28
CA HIS A 258 16.64 36.69 -22.13
C HIS A 258 16.37 36.04 -23.46
N GLU A 259 16.25 36.86 -24.48
CA GLU A 259 16.47 36.48 -25.88
C GLU A 259 17.98 36.51 -26.18
N HIS A 260 18.51 35.48 -26.82
CA HIS A 260 19.88 35.42 -27.29
C HIS A 260 19.94 35.73 -28.79
N HIS A 261 20.58 36.83 -29.11
CA HIS A 261 21.15 37.13 -30.44
C HIS A 261 22.64 36.82 -30.41
N HIS A 262 23.10 36.03 -31.39
CA HIS A 262 24.49 35.83 -31.73
C HIS A 262 24.93 36.94 -32.73
N ASP A 263 26.11 37.50 -32.50
CA ASP A 263 27.09 37.85 -33.53
C ASP A 263 28.36 38.44 -32.87
N GLY A 264 29.53 37.95 -33.27
CA GLY A 264 30.81 38.61 -32.92
C GLY A 264 31.98 37.63 -32.78
N GLU A 265 32.75 37.45 -33.86
CA GLU A 265 34.01 36.72 -33.92
C GLU A 265 35.07 37.37 -33.02
N CYS A 266 35.79 36.53 -32.25
CA CYS A 266 37.11 36.85 -31.75
C CYS A 266 37.99 35.57 -31.70
N GLY A 267 38.96 35.49 -32.57
CA GLY A 267 39.94 34.44 -32.62
C GLY A 267 41.05 34.64 -31.57
N CYS A 268 41.28 33.66 -30.75
CA CYS A 268 42.59 33.36 -30.16
C CYS A 268 42.64 31.83 -29.90
N GLY A 269 43.51 31.21 -30.65
CA GLY A 269 43.77 29.76 -30.57
C GLY A 269 44.53 29.45 -29.29
N CYS A 270 43.95 28.59 -28.50
CA CYS A 270 44.65 27.70 -27.59
C CYS A 270 43.91 26.37 -27.66
N GLY A 271 44.50 25.42 -28.37
CA GLY A 271 44.03 24.05 -28.42
C GLY A 271 44.22 23.40 -27.06
N HIS A 272 43.13 23.02 -26.46
CA HIS A 272 43.08 21.93 -25.50
C HIS A 272 41.99 20.98 -25.95
N ASP A 273 42.42 19.90 -26.57
CA ASP A 273 41.55 18.74 -26.76
C ASP A 273 41.22 18.16 -25.39
N HIS A 274 40.02 18.46 -24.89
CA HIS A 274 39.38 17.72 -23.84
C HIS A 274 38.38 16.79 -24.51
N ASP A 275 38.80 15.56 -24.76
CA ASP A 275 37.90 14.44 -24.97
C ASP A 275 37.02 14.30 -23.73
N HIS A 276 35.87 14.96 -23.73
CA HIS A 276 34.81 14.63 -22.82
C HIS A 276 34.12 13.39 -23.36
N GLU A 277 34.59 12.22 -22.93
CA GLU A 277 33.75 11.03 -22.94
C GLU A 277 32.52 11.33 -22.11
N HIS A 278 31.41 11.61 -22.77
CA HIS A 278 30.09 11.62 -22.14
C HIS A 278 29.80 10.20 -21.69
N HIS A 279 30.14 9.89 -20.44
CA HIS A 279 29.57 8.76 -19.75
C HIS A 279 28.08 9.01 -19.67
N HIS A 280 27.33 8.41 -20.58
CA HIS A 280 25.89 8.24 -20.41
C HIS A 280 25.69 7.39 -19.17
N HIS A 281 25.36 8.03 -18.04
CA HIS A 281 24.80 7.33 -16.90
C HIS A 281 23.42 6.84 -17.34
N HIS A 282 23.36 5.59 -17.78
CA HIS A 282 22.08 4.91 -17.89
C HIS A 282 21.54 4.80 -16.47
N HIS A 283 20.41 5.44 -16.21
CA HIS A 283 19.68 5.26 -14.97
C HIS A 283 19.32 3.78 -14.87
N ALA A 284 19.45 3.19 -13.69
CA ALA A 284 19.16 1.77 -13.45
C ALA A 284 17.74 1.41 -13.94
N ASP A 285 16.80 2.34 -13.81
CA ASP A 285 15.41 2.22 -14.24
C ASP A 285 15.22 2.08 -15.76
N GLU A 286 16.20 2.47 -16.57
CA GLU A 286 16.16 2.27 -18.03
C GLU A 286 16.60 0.85 -18.45
N VAL A 287 17.27 0.12 -17.55
CA VAL A 287 17.87 -1.19 -17.85
C VAL A 287 17.11 -2.33 -17.17
N PHE A 288 16.56 -2.09 -15.99
CA PHE A 288 15.89 -3.10 -15.17
C PHE A 288 14.39 -2.84 -15.09
N THR A 289 13.64 -3.93 -15.16
CA THR A 289 12.18 -3.92 -15.01
C THR A 289 11.77 -4.91 -13.92
N SER A 290 10.65 -4.65 -13.28
CA SER A 290 10.03 -5.56 -12.34
C SER A 290 8.73 -6.11 -12.92
N TRP A 291 8.43 -7.36 -12.60
CA TRP A 291 7.18 -8.04 -12.91
C TRP A 291 6.59 -8.57 -11.61
N GLY A 292 5.49 -7.97 -11.16
CA GLY A 292 4.78 -8.34 -9.96
C GLY A 292 3.41 -8.95 -10.27
N ARG A 293 2.99 -9.98 -9.54
CA ARG A 293 1.66 -10.58 -9.66
C ARG A 293 1.13 -11.05 -8.30
N GLU A 294 -0.16 -10.82 -8.10
CA GLU A 294 -0.92 -11.46 -7.04
C GLU A 294 -1.57 -12.74 -7.55
N THR A 295 -1.68 -13.76 -6.71
CA THR A 295 -2.25 -15.05 -7.09
C THR A 295 -2.91 -15.77 -5.92
N ILE A 296 -3.98 -16.48 -6.21
CA ILE A 296 -4.61 -17.43 -5.28
C ILE A 296 -4.21 -18.87 -5.56
N LYS A 297 -3.35 -19.09 -6.57
CA LYS A 297 -2.88 -20.41 -6.95
C LYS A 297 -2.04 -21.01 -5.83
N THR A 298 -2.20 -22.31 -5.62
CA THR A 298 -1.38 -23.07 -4.68
C THR A 298 -0.25 -23.78 -5.40
N TYR A 299 0.89 -23.92 -4.74
CA TYR A 299 2.10 -24.53 -5.27
C TYR A 299 2.62 -25.61 -4.34
N SER A 300 3.33 -26.59 -4.86
CA SER A 300 4.21 -27.42 -4.04
C SER A 300 5.59 -26.78 -3.90
N ARG A 301 6.35 -27.16 -2.88
CA ARG A 301 7.75 -26.69 -2.73
C ARG A 301 8.62 -27.11 -3.91
N GLU A 302 8.35 -28.30 -4.44
CA GLU A 302 9.02 -28.85 -5.61
C GLU A 302 8.72 -28.01 -6.86
N ASP A 303 7.48 -27.53 -7.03
CA ASP A 303 7.11 -26.66 -8.15
C ASP A 303 7.87 -25.34 -8.07
N ILE A 304 7.88 -24.69 -6.90
CA ILE A 304 8.62 -23.44 -6.71
C ILE A 304 10.11 -23.65 -6.95
N SER A 305 10.71 -24.68 -6.37
CA SER A 305 12.14 -24.97 -6.59
C SER A 305 12.46 -25.21 -8.08
N ARG A 306 11.58 -25.89 -8.82
CA ARG A 306 11.72 -26.09 -10.26
C ARG A 306 11.62 -24.78 -11.04
N ILE A 307 10.66 -23.90 -10.68
CA ILE A 307 10.47 -22.59 -11.29
C ILE A 307 11.72 -21.74 -11.09
N LEU A 308 12.22 -21.62 -9.86
CA LEU A 308 13.42 -20.82 -9.56
C LEU A 308 14.64 -21.32 -10.33
N LYS A 309 14.84 -22.64 -10.38
CA LYS A 309 15.91 -23.24 -11.17
C LYS A 309 15.77 -22.95 -12.67
N THR A 310 14.55 -22.95 -13.19
CA THR A 310 14.29 -22.61 -14.60
C THR A 310 14.59 -21.14 -14.87
N LEU A 311 14.23 -20.23 -13.97
CA LEU A 311 14.56 -18.80 -14.09
C LEU A 311 16.07 -18.54 -14.06
N GLU A 312 16.84 -19.37 -13.33
CA GLU A 312 18.29 -19.27 -13.22
C GLU A 312 18.99 -19.79 -14.47
N GLU A 313 18.55 -20.94 -15.01
CA GLU A 313 19.26 -21.68 -16.08
C GLU A 313 18.81 -21.26 -17.49
N ASP A 314 17.58 -20.76 -17.66
CA ASP A 314 16.97 -20.52 -18.97
C ASP A 314 16.79 -19.01 -19.25
N GLY A 315 17.64 -18.48 -20.10
CA GLY A 315 17.62 -17.08 -20.52
C GLY A 315 16.38 -16.68 -21.37
N THR A 316 15.41 -17.58 -21.61
CA THR A 316 14.18 -17.27 -22.36
C THR A 316 13.22 -16.35 -21.59
N TYR A 317 13.42 -16.20 -20.28
CA TYR A 317 12.61 -15.32 -19.41
C TYR A 317 13.21 -13.92 -19.25
N GLY A 318 14.32 -13.62 -19.93
CA GLY A 318 15.13 -12.43 -19.74
C GLY A 318 16.33 -12.72 -18.82
N THR A 319 17.04 -11.67 -18.42
CA THR A 319 18.11 -11.80 -17.42
C THR A 319 17.53 -11.53 -16.05
N VAL A 320 17.17 -12.59 -15.31
CA VAL A 320 16.60 -12.48 -13.97
C VAL A 320 17.71 -12.19 -12.97
N LEU A 321 17.52 -11.13 -12.17
CA LEU A 321 18.45 -10.73 -11.11
C LEU A 321 17.93 -11.12 -9.74
N ARG A 322 16.62 -11.08 -9.54
CA ARG A 322 15.98 -11.49 -8.30
C ARG A 322 14.59 -12.05 -8.57
N ALA A 323 14.20 -13.07 -7.85
CA ALA A 323 12.81 -13.50 -7.76
C ALA A 323 12.46 -13.74 -6.30
N LYS A 324 11.43 -13.07 -5.81
CA LYS A 324 10.94 -13.19 -4.44
C LYS A 324 9.45 -13.42 -4.44
N GLY A 325 8.94 -14.17 -3.47
CA GLY A 325 7.51 -14.34 -3.33
C GLY A 325 7.10 -15.12 -2.09
N MET A 326 5.81 -15.02 -1.83
CA MET A 326 5.10 -15.78 -0.83
C MET A 326 3.81 -16.30 -1.47
N VAL A 327 3.61 -17.60 -1.46
CA VAL A 327 2.46 -18.25 -2.09
C VAL A 327 1.87 -19.33 -1.18
N ALA A 328 0.58 -19.60 -1.35
CA ALA A 328 -0.08 -20.68 -0.59
C ALA A 328 0.45 -22.03 -1.05
N GLY A 329 0.80 -22.89 -0.10
CA GLY A 329 1.21 -24.26 -0.37
C GLY A 329 0.01 -25.20 -0.55
N ALA A 330 0.16 -26.21 -1.41
CA ALA A 330 -0.87 -27.23 -1.63
C ALA A 330 -1.16 -28.07 -0.38
N ASP A 331 -0.24 -28.08 0.58
CA ASP A 331 -0.34 -28.74 1.89
C ASP A 331 -0.97 -27.85 2.99
N GLY A 332 -1.31 -26.60 2.65
CA GLY A 332 -1.87 -25.62 3.57
C GLY A 332 -0.82 -24.76 4.31
N GLU A 333 0.46 -25.03 4.14
CA GLU A 333 1.53 -24.17 4.62
C GLU A 333 1.85 -23.07 3.60
N TRP A 334 2.34 -21.94 4.05
CA TRP A 334 2.83 -20.89 3.15
C TRP A 334 4.28 -21.12 2.77
N ILE A 335 4.57 -20.91 1.48
CA ILE A 335 5.88 -21.08 0.87
C ILE A 335 6.43 -19.71 0.56
N TYR A 336 7.56 -19.39 1.18
CA TYR A 336 8.34 -18.20 0.89
C TYR A 336 9.55 -18.61 0.06
N PHE A 337 9.86 -17.82 -0.94
CA PHE A 337 11.05 -18.04 -1.76
C PHE A 337 11.78 -16.74 -2.06
N ASP A 338 13.08 -16.84 -2.15
CA ASP A 338 13.97 -15.77 -2.60
C ASP A 338 15.05 -16.40 -3.49
N MET A 339 15.39 -15.74 -4.59
CA MET A 339 16.39 -16.18 -5.55
C MET A 339 17.18 -14.99 -6.05
N VAL A 340 18.49 -15.12 -6.04
CA VAL A 340 19.45 -14.31 -6.78
C VAL A 340 20.29 -15.25 -7.65
N PRO A 341 21.02 -14.77 -8.69
CA PRO A 341 21.81 -15.64 -9.53
C PRO A 341 22.74 -16.55 -8.73
N GLN A 342 22.65 -17.87 -8.96
CA GLN A 342 23.39 -18.96 -8.32
C GLN A 342 22.99 -19.31 -6.88
N GLU A 343 21.96 -18.65 -6.33
CA GLU A 343 21.47 -18.93 -4.98
C GLU A 343 19.96 -18.80 -4.91
N HIS A 344 19.29 -19.80 -4.35
CA HIS A 344 17.87 -19.70 -4.04
C HIS A 344 17.50 -20.43 -2.75
N GLU A 345 16.52 -19.89 -2.06
CA GLU A 345 15.94 -20.45 -0.83
C GLU A 345 14.44 -20.64 -0.98
N VAL A 346 13.94 -21.77 -0.47
CA VAL A 346 12.50 -22.06 -0.34
C VAL A 346 12.22 -22.51 1.09
N ARG A 347 11.42 -21.74 1.83
CA ARG A 347 11.15 -21.95 3.25
C ARG A 347 9.65 -21.85 3.57
N SER A 348 9.21 -22.36 4.74
CA SER A 348 7.87 -22.08 5.28
C SER A 348 7.82 -20.69 5.89
N GLY A 349 6.63 -20.08 5.84
CA GLY A 349 6.36 -18.80 6.46
C GLY A 349 4.96 -18.70 7.04
N ALA A 350 4.66 -17.57 7.65
CA ALA A 350 3.33 -17.24 8.12
C ALA A 350 2.35 -17.05 6.95
N ALA A 351 1.05 -17.17 7.21
CA ALA A 351 0.04 -16.90 6.19
C ALA A 351 0.05 -15.42 5.79
N GLU A 352 0.04 -15.17 4.48
CA GLU A 352 -0.06 -13.84 3.89
C GLU A 352 -1.49 -13.55 3.41
N TYR A 353 -1.81 -12.28 3.21
CA TYR A 353 -3.16 -11.86 2.80
C TYR A 353 -3.54 -12.37 1.40
N THR A 354 -2.57 -12.54 0.50
CA THR A 354 -2.71 -13.18 -0.81
C THR A 354 -1.34 -13.71 -1.24
N GLY A 355 -1.31 -14.62 -2.23
CA GLY A 355 -0.06 -15.02 -2.86
C GLY A 355 0.51 -13.87 -3.67
N ARG A 356 1.81 -13.60 -3.54
CA ARG A 356 2.53 -12.53 -4.26
C ARG A 356 3.82 -13.07 -4.84
N ILE A 357 4.11 -12.69 -6.07
CA ILE A 357 5.30 -13.08 -6.80
C ILE A 357 5.89 -11.82 -7.41
N CYS A 358 7.19 -11.62 -7.29
CA CYS A 358 7.92 -10.54 -7.95
C CYS A 358 9.20 -11.09 -8.59
N VAL A 359 9.46 -10.67 -9.83
CA VAL A 359 10.71 -10.97 -10.56
C VAL A 359 11.29 -9.65 -11.04
N ILE A 360 12.56 -9.42 -10.73
CA ILE A 360 13.32 -8.25 -11.15
C ILE A 360 14.40 -8.71 -12.12
N GLY A 361 14.56 -7.98 -13.21
CA GLY A 361 15.57 -8.30 -14.20
C GLY A 361 15.59 -7.38 -15.40
N SER A 362 16.36 -7.74 -16.40
CA SER A 362 16.46 -7.01 -17.67
C SER A 362 15.81 -7.80 -18.80
N ARG A 363 15.00 -7.12 -19.62
CA ARG A 363 14.29 -7.72 -20.76
C ARG A 363 13.41 -8.89 -20.35
N LEU A 364 12.66 -8.71 -19.26
CA LEU A 364 11.74 -9.74 -18.77
C LEU A 364 10.66 -10.04 -19.79
N GLU A 365 10.40 -11.33 -20.03
CA GLU A 365 9.36 -11.85 -20.92
C GLU A 365 8.11 -12.17 -20.08
N GLU A 366 7.28 -11.16 -19.81
CA GLU A 366 6.16 -11.26 -18.88
C GLU A 366 5.19 -12.40 -19.22
N ASP A 367 4.82 -12.55 -20.51
CA ASP A 367 3.95 -13.64 -20.96
C ASP A 367 4.49 -15.03 -20.62
N LYS A 368 5.82 -15.21 -20.71
CA LYS A 368 6.46 -16.47 -20.38
C LYS A 368 6.59 -16.68 -18.88
N LEU A 369 6.79 -15.59 -18.10
CA LEU A 369 6.75 -15.66 -16.65
C LEU A 369 5.37 -16.08 -16.15
N GLU A 370 4.30 -15.51 -16.72
CA GLU A 370 2.93 -15.94 -16.40
C GLU A 370 2.69 -17.42 -16.72
N GLU A 371 3.21 -17.91 -17.84
CA GLU A 371 3.11 -19.33 -18.22
C GLU A 371 3.93 -20.23 -17.27
N LEU A 372 5.15 -19.82 -16.91
CA LEU A 372 6.03 -20.58 -16.01
C LEU A 372 5.41 -20.73 -14.62
N PHE A 373 4.87 -19.64 -14.07
CA PHE A 373 4.15 -19.69 -12.79
C PHE A 373 2.73 -20.28 -12.95
N GLY A 374 2.28 -20.54 -14.19
CA GLY A 374 0.97 -21.09 -14.50
C GLY A 374 -0.17 -20.14 -14.12
N LEU A 375 0.03 -18.85 -14.31
CA LEU A 375 -0.95 -17.77 -14.06
C LEU A 375 -1.76 -17.45 -15.33
N LYS A 376 -1.25 -17.85 -16.50
CA LYS A 376 -1.95 -17.69 -17.77
C LYS A 376 -3.05 -18.73 -17.88
N LYS A 377 -4.27 -18.30 -18.19
CA LYS A 377 -5.42 -19.18 -18.47
C LYS A 377 -5.35 -19.77 -19.87
#